data_daec4576cbb9a7c8c3818e2387ac352e
#
_entry.id   daec4576cbb9a7c8c3818e2387ac352e
#
_cell.length_a   1.000
_cell.length_b   1.000
_cell.length_c   1.000
_cell.angle_alpha   90.00
_cell.angle_beta   90.00
_cell.angle_gamma   90.00
#
_symmetry.space_group_name_H-M   'P 1'
#
loop_
_entity.id
_entity.type
_entity.pdbx_description
1 polymer ?
#
loop_
_entity_poly.entity_id
_entity_poly.type
_entity_poly.pdbx_seq_one_letter_code
_entity_poly.pdbx_strand_id
1 'polypeptide(L)'
;HLVDDVPARLDLLKYSSVGVIGNRGKVTDLLKNILVSLSALHFFRDVRIVGVFDPEEEEEWKSLRWLPHIWDDELQTRYLNFDPLTEESLASLSLNSEKGYVDSYAKFREKVNSIIAERKDPDFQAKWKNGTSPIPHYIFLFASRKKTECFLSMLSENDPAMGISTI
;
A
#
# COMPACT_ATOMS: atom_id res chain seq x y z
N HIS A 1 -16.92 31.25 16.19
CA HIS A 1 -17.51 29.96 16.58
C HIS A 1 -16.53 28.86 16.17
N LEU A 2 -15.90 28.20 17.17
CA LEU A 2 -15.20 26.94 16.96
C LEU A 2 -16.29 25.88 16.77
N VAL A 3 -16.26 25.18 15.66
CA VAL A 3 -17.10 24.02 15.44
C VAL A 3 -16.31 22.82 15.91
N ASP A 4 -16.73 22.21 17.01
CA ASP A 4 -16.16 20.98 17.52
C ASP A 4 -16.65 19.80 16.64
N ASP A 5 -15.82 18.76 16.50
CA ASP A 5 -16.13 17.51 15.78
C ASP A 5 -16.39 17.64 14.26
N VAL A 6 -15.65 18.51 13.59
CA VAL A 6 -15.64 18.51 12.11
C VAL A 6 -14.88 17.30 11.60
N PRO A 7 -15.47 16.44 10.75
CA PRO A 7 -14.76 15.31 10.19
C PRO A 7 -13.59 15.79 9.33
N ALA A 8 -12.36 15.32 9.66
CA ALA A 8 -11.18 15.58 8.86
C ALA A 8 -11.29 14.79 7.53
N ARG A 9 -11.24 15.49 6.41
CA ARG A 9 -11.23 14.87 5.08
C ARG A 9 -9.79 14.83 4.56
N LEU A 10 -9.33 13.63 4.19
CA LEU A 10 -8.07 13.43 3.51
C LEU A 10 -8.34 13.02 2.06
N ASP A 11 -7.88 13.82 1.12
CA ASP A 11 -8.00 13.55 -0.31
C ASP A 11 -6.73 12.88 -0.82
N LEU A 12 -6.74 11.55 -0.91
CA LEU A 12 -5.60 10.75 -1.38
C LEU A 12 -5.32 10.94 -2.88
N LEU A 13 -6.28 11.43 -3.66
CA LEU A 13 -6.05 11.76 -5.06
C LEU A 13 -5.28 13.08 -5.23
N LYS A 14 -5.35 13.94 -4.21
CA LYS A 14 -4.63 15.23 -4.20
C LYS A 14 -3.24 15.11 -3.58
N TYR A 15 -3.09 14.24 -2.58
CA TYR A 15 -1.84 14.06 -1.85
C TYR A 15 -1.32 12.65 -2.08
N SER A 16 -0.20 12.52 -2.80
CA SER A 16 0.41 11.21 -3.08
C SER A 16 0.98 10.52 -1.84
N SER A 17 1.36 11.30 -0.82
CA SER A 17 1.94 10.77 0.41
C SER A 17 1.39 11.49 1.63
N VAL A 18 1.03 10.72 2.65
CA VAL A 18 0.51 11.21 3.92
C VAL A 18 1.23 10.55 5.07
N GLY A 19 1.83 11.36 5.96
CA GLY A 19 2.43 10.87 7.20
C GLY A 19 1.46 11.00 8.37
N VAL A 20 1.28 9.94 9.14
CA VAL A 20 0.51 9.93 10.39
C VAL A 20 1.47 9.86 11.56
N ILE A 21 1.44 10.85 12.45
CA ILE A 21 2.33 10.98 13.59
C ILE A 21 1.51 10.99 14.88
N GLY A 22 1.89 10.17 15.86
CA GLY A 22 1.20 10.13 17.13
C GLY A 22 1.61 8.96 18.02
N ASN A 23 0.82 8.69 19.05
CA ASN A 23 0.97 7.49 19.87
C ASN A 23 0.71 6.24 19.00
N ARG A 24 1.61 5.24 19.06
CA ARG A 24 1.58 4.05 18.22
C ARG A 24 0.20 3.36 18.17
N GLY A 25 -0.40 3.08 19.32
CA GLY A 25 -1.71 2.42 19.37
C GLY A 25 -2.80 3.24 18.70
N LYS A 26 -2.85 4.55 18.95
CA LYS A 26 -3.84 5.43 18.32
C LYS A 26 -3.61 5.57 16.81
N VAL A 27 -2.35 5.60 16.36
CA VAL A 27 -2.01 5.63 14.93
C VAL A 27 -2.46 4.34 14.26
N THR A 28 -2.17 3.19 14.85
CA THR A 28 -2.59 1.88 14.34
C THR A 28 -4.12 1.78 14.25
N ASP A 29 -4.84 2.19 15.28
CA ASP A 29 -6.31 2.19 15.28
C ASP A 29 -6.87 3.09 14.17
N LEU A 30 -6.29 4.28 14.01
CA LEU A 30 -6.67 5.20 12.92
C LEU A 30 -6.44 4.58 11.54
N LEU A 31 -5.27 3.99 11.32
CA LEU A 31 -4.93 3.35 10.06
C LEU A 31 -5.86 2.17 9.76
N LYS A 32 -6.17 1.33 10.74
CA LYS A 32 -7.15 0.24 10.61
C LYS A 32 -8.53 0.78 10.24
N ASN A 33 -8.98 1.85 10.87
CA ASN A 33 -10.25 2.49 10.55
C ASN A 33 -10.27 3.06 9.11
N ILE A 34 -9.18 3.68 8.67
CA ILE A 34 -9.02 4.16 7.28
C ILE A 34 -9.13 2.99 6.31
N LEU A 35 -8.39 1.89 6.54
CA LEU A 35 -8.41 0.72 5.65
C LEU A 35 -9.78 0.04 5.59
N VAL A 36 -10.44 -0.11 6.72
CA VAL A 36 -11.80 -0.66 6.78
C VAL A 36 -12.79 0.26 6.02
N SER A 37 -12.69 1.57 6.22
CA SER A 37 -13.54 2.54 5.52
C SER A 37 -13.30 2.51 4.01
N LEU A 38 -12.04 2.48 3.57
CA LEU A 38 -11.70 2.35 2.15
C LEU A 38 -12.26 1.05 1.56
N SER A 39 -12.11 -0.06 2.29
CA SER A 39 -12.60 -1.36 1.84
C SER A 39 -14.12 -1.47 1.82
N ALA A 40 -14.82 -0.73 2.67
CA ALA A 40 -16.28 -0.70 2.70
C ALA A 40 -16.89 0.21 1.63
N LEU A 41 -16.18 1.28 1.27
CA LEU A 41 -16.71 2.32 0.37
C LEU A 41 -16.28 2.15 -1.09
N HIS A 42 -15.21 1.40 -1.35
CA HIS A 42 -14.66 1.20 -2.69
C HIS A 42 -14.65 -0.28 -3.07
N PHE A 43 -14.84 -0.53 -4.36
CA PHE A 43 -14.75 -1.89 -4.87
C PHE A 43 -13.28 -2.33 -4.98
N PHE A 44 -12.99 -3.60 -4.69
CA PHE A 44 -11.61 -4.10 -4.68
C PHE A 44 -10.89 -4.04 -6.04
N ARG A 45 -11.63 -3.86 -7.14
CA ARG A 45 -11.05 -3.59 -8.47
C ARG A 45 -10.69 -2.13 -8.68
N ASP A 46 -11.27 -1.22 -7.90
CA ASP A 46 -11.02 0.21 -8.01
C ASP A 46 -9.89 0.66 -7.07
N VAL A 47 -9.78 -0.02 -5.91
CA VAL A 47 -8.74 0.27 -4.91
C VAL A 47 -8.03 -1.01 -4.51
N ARG A 48 -6.70 -0.98 -4.52
CA ARG A 48 -5.83 -2.05 -4.01
C ARG A 48 -5.02 -1.53 -2.82
N ILE A 49 -4.82 -2.38 -1.84
CA ILE A 49 -4.06 -2.06 -0.62
C ILE A 49 -2.80 -2.91 -0.61
N VAL A 50 -1.66 -2.29 -0.38
CA VAL A 50 -0.34 -2.92 -0.31
C VAL A 50 0.25 -2.62 1.06
N GLY A 51 0.40 -3.63 1.90
CA GLY A 51 0.90 -3.50 3.27
C GLY A 51 2.37 -3.91 3.40
N VAL A 52 3.19 -3.04 4.00
CA VAL A 52 4.62 -3.26 4.23
C VAL A 52 4.92 -3.01 5.71
N PHE A 53 5.14 -4.09 6.45
CA PHE A 53 5.28 -4.08 7.88
C PHE A 53 6.57 -4.74 8.33
N ASP A 54 7.02 -4.46 9.54
CA ASP A 54 8.11 -5.20 10.17
C ASP A 54 7.59 -6.57 10.71
N PRO A 55 8.47 -7.58 10.83
CA PRO A 55 8.07 -8.92 11.29
C PRO A 55 7.37 -8.90 12.65
N GLU A 56 7.76 -8.00 13.54
CA GLU A 56 7.19 -7.85 14.88
C GLU A 56 5.74 -7.33 14.86
N GLU A 57 5.31 -6.78 13.73
CA GLU A 57 3.97 -6.23 13.54
C GLU A 57 2.99 -7.24 12.92
N GLU A 58 3.46 -8.44 12.55
CA GLU A 58 2.64 -9.45 11.87
C GLU A 58 1.35 -9.76 12.65
N GLU A 59 1.42 -9.97 13.96
CA GLU A 59 0.26 -10.27 14.79
C GLU A 59 -0.79 -9.14 14.75
N GLU A 60 -0.35 -7.90 14.66
CA GLU A 60 -1.22 -6.73 14.64
C GLU A 60 -1.92 -6.53 13.31
N TRP A 61 -1.22 -6.80 12.19
CA TRP A 61 -1.67 -6.50 10.85
C TRP A 61 -2.13 -7.72 10.03
N LYS A 62 -1.89 -8.95 10.50
CA LYS A 62 -2.26 -10.18 9.77
C LYS A 62 -3.75 -10.29 9.44
N SER A 63 -4.63 -9.61 10.19
CA SER A 63 -6.07 -9.59 9.91
C SER A 63 -6.41 -8.93 8.58
N LEU A 64 -5.56 -8.06 8.05
CA LEU A 64 -5.74 -7.44 6.74
C LEU A 64 -5.83 -8.46 5.61
N ARG A 65 -5.23 -9.66 5.79
CA ARG A 65 -5.28 -10.74 4.79
C ARG A 65 -6.70 -11.15 4.35
N TRP A 66 -7.70 -10.81 5.15
CA TRP A 66 -9.09 -11.12 4.83
C TRP A 66 -9.76 -10.08 3.93
N LEU A 67 -9.12 -8.93 3.69
CA LEU A 67 -9.64 -7.92 2.80
C LEU A 67 -9.41 -8.32 1.33
N PRO A 68 -10.45 -8.31 0.48
CA PRO A 68 -10.30 -8.62 -0.95
C PRO A 68 -9.42 -7.58 -1.68
N HIS A 69 -9.27 -6.39 -1.12
CA HIS A 69 -8.43 -5.30 -1.66
C HIS A 69 -6.93 -5.60 -1.64
N ILE A 70 -6.51 -6.61 -0.87
CA ILE A 70 -5.10 -7.03 -0.74
C ILE A 70 -4.77 -8.22 -1.63
N TRP A 71 -5.76 -8.83 -2.28
CA TRP A 71 -5.57 -10.01 -3.10
C TRP A 71 -4.93 -9.69 -4.46
N ASP A 72 -3.91 -10.45 -4.85
CA ASP A 72 -3.30 -10.43 -6.17
C ASP A 72 -3.73 -11.67 -6.95
N ASP A 73 -4.44 -11.46 -8.06
CA ASP A 73 -4.97 -12.55 -8.90
C ASP A 73 -3.86 -13.25 -9.71
N GLU A 74 -2.76 -12.55 -10.04
CA GLU A 74 -1.66 -13.13 -10.82
C GLU A 74 -0.78 -14.04 -9.95
N LEU A 75 -0.41 -13.56 -8.78
CA LEU A 75 0.43 -14.31 -7.85
C LEU A 75 -0.36 -15.28 -6.98
N GLN A 76 -1.70 -15.25 -7.03
CA GLN A 76 -2.58 -16.02 -6.15
C GLN A 76 -2.21 -15.86 -4.66
N THR A 77 -1.86 -14.65 -4.26
CA THR A 77 -1.39 -14.31 -2.91
C THR A 77 -1.89 -12.91 -2.51
N ARG A 78 -1.39 -12.40 -1.41
CA ARG A 78 -1.79 -11.10 -0.86
C ARG A 78 -0.66 -10.10 -0.92
N TYR A 79 -0.99 -8.84 -1.17
CA TYR A 79 -0.07 -7.70 -1.11
C TYR A 79 0.27 -7.33 0.34
N LEU A 80 0.76 -8.30 1.11
CA LEU A 80 1.26 -8.11 2.48
C LEU A 80 2.69 -8.63 2.55
N ASN A 81 3.57 -7.87 3.16
CA ASN A 81 4.94 -8.26 3.43
C ASN A 81 5.32 -7.96 4.88
N PHE A 82 5.78 -9.00 5.58
CA PHE A 82 6.34 -8.95 6.94
C PHE A 82 7.79 -9.44 6.98
N ASP A 83 8.42 -9.60 5.83
CA ASP A 83 9.75 -10.15 5.72
C ASP A 83 10.81 -9.18 6.28
N PRO A 84 11.80 -9.65 7.05
CA PRO A 84 12.86 -8.79 7.53
C PRO A 84 13.69 -8.25 6.37
N LEU A 85 14.16 -7.00 6.50
CA LEU A 85 15.13 -6.41 5.57
C LEU A 85 16.53 -6.98 5.86
N THR A 86 16.84 -8.15 5.28
CA THR A 86 18.17 -8.76 5.32
C THR A 86 18.73 -8.85 3.90
N GLU A 87 20.06 -8.95 3.77
CA GLU A 87 20.69 -9.20 2.46
C GLU A 87 20.21 -10.53 1.87
N GLU A 88 19.94 -11.53 2.71
CA GLU A 88 19.42 -12.83 2.32
C GLU A 88 17.97 -12.73 1.84
N SER A 89 17.13 -11.90 2.47
CA SER A 89 15.73 -11.69 2.04
C SER A 89 15.65 -10.99 0.69
N LEU A 90 16.67 -10.20 0.33
CA LEU A 90 16.77 -9.59 -0.99
C LEU A 90 17.16 -10.62 -2.09
N ALA A 91 17.78 -11.73 -1.71
CA ALA A 91 18.20 -12.79 -2.63
C ALA A 91 17.20 -13.95 -2.71
N SER A 92 16.38 -14.18 -1.70
CA SER A 92 15.46 -15.32 -1.66
C SER A 92 14.19 -15.07 -2.48
N LEU A 93 13.86 -16.03 -3.32
CA LEU A 93 12.68 -15.99 -4.21
C LEU A 93 11.58 -16.98 -3.76
N SER A 94 11.48 -17.29 -2.48
CA SER A 94 10.49 -18.26 -2.01
C SER A 94 9.14 -17.63 -1.68
N LEU A 95 8.08 -18.21 -2.23
CA LEU A 95 6.72 -17.99 -1.75
C LEU A 95 6.48 -18.94 -0.58
N ASN A 96 6.05 -18.42 0.55
CA ASN A 96 5.56 -19.24 1.64
C ASN A 96 4.06 -19.49 1.44
N SER A 97 3.74 -20.60 0.79
CA SER A 97 2.36 -20.98 0.47
C SER A 97 1.48 -21.20 1.71
N GLU A 98 2.08 -21.51 2.85
CA GLU A 98 1.34 -21.77 4.09
C GLU A 98 0.72 -20.51 4.69
N LYS A 99 1.41 -19.38 4.58
CA LYS A 99 0.94 -18.10 5.12
C LYS A 99 0.01 -17.35 4.15
N GLY A 100 0.04 -17.67 2.86
CA GLY A 100 -0.81 -17.05 1.84
C GLY A 100 -0.56 -15.56 1.61
N TYR A 101 0.68 -15.10 1.80
CA TYR A 101 1.17 -13.78 1.41
C TYR A 101 2.62 -13.87 0.91
N VAL A 102 3.12 -12.79 0.30
CA VAL A 102 4.48 -12.77 -0.26
C VAL A 102 5.49 -12.64 0.87
N ASP A 103 6.14 -13.75 1.21
CA ASP A 103 7.16 -13.80 2.26
C ASP A 103 8.50 -13.24 1.82
N SER A 104 8.80 -13.31 0.53
CA SER A 104 10.07 -12.79 0.01
C SER A 104 9.95 -11.31 -0.30
N TYR A 105 10.69 -10.50 0.43
CA TYR A 105 10.82 -9.07 0.16
C TYR A 105 11.30 -8.78 -1.29
N ALA A 106 12.14 -9.64 -1.86
CA ALA A 106 12.61 -9.49 -3.24
C ALA A 106 11.45 -9.59 -4.25
N LYS A 107 10.60 -10.61 -4.14
CA LYS A 107 9.41 -10.76 -5.00
C LYS A 107 8.40 -9.65 -4.78
N PHE A 108 8.20 -9.27 -3.54
CA PHE A 108 7.32 -8.16 -3.22
C PHE A 108 7.80 -6.86 -3.87
N ARG A 109 9.11 -6.57 -3.77
CA ARG A 109 9.74 -5.41 -4.40
C ARG A 109 9.65 -5.46 -5.92
N GLU A 110 9.88 -6.63 -6.53
CA GLU A 110 9.72 -6.83 -7.97
C GLU A 110 8.30 -6.49 -8.43
N LYS A 111 7.29 -6.98 -7.71
CA LYS A 111 5.89 -6.67 -8.02
C LYS A 111 5.56 -5.19 -7.86
N VAL A 112 6.05 -4.55 -6.80
CA VAL A 112 5.89 -3.10 -6.60
C VAL A 112 6.57 -2.33 -7.73
N ASN A 113 7.78 -2.73 -8.13
CA ASN A 113 8.48 -2.12 -9.27
C ASN A 113 7.69 -2.26 -10.57
N SER A 114 7.09 -3.43 -10.80
CA SER A 114 6.24 -3.69 -11.97
C SER A 114 5.03 -2.74 -12.00
N ILE A 115 4.36 -2.56 -10.85
CA ILE A 115 3.24 -1.61 -10.74
C ILE A 115 3.71 -0.19 -11.06
N ILE A 116 4.82 0.26 -10.48
CA ILE A 116 5.35 1.60 -10.71
C ILE A 116 5.76 1.79 -12.17
N ALA A 117 6.42 0.81 -12.77
CA ALA A 117 6.81 0.85 -14.18
C ALA A 117 5.61 0.95 -15.12
N GLU A 118 4.56 0.15 -14.88
CA GLU A 118 3.30 0.25 -15.62
C GLU A 118 2.69 1.65 -15.54
N ARG A 119 2.68 2.24 -14.33
CA ARG A 119 2.09 3.57 -14.09
C ARG A 119 2.91 4.71 -14.72
N LYS A 120 4.22 4.52 -14.88
CA LYS A 120 5.12 5.48 -15.57
C LYS A 120 5.10 5.32 -17.10
N ASP A 121 4.48 4.27 -17.63
CA ASP A 121 4.40 4.04 -19.06
C ASP A 121 3.59 5.15 -19.77
N PRO A 122 4.12 5.79 -20.81
CA PRO A 122 3.42 6.86 -21.51
C PRO A 122 2.09 6.45 -22.15
N ASP A 123 1.98 5.20 -22.62
CA ASP A 123 0.75 4.68 -23.22
C ASP A 123 -0.31 4.45 -22.15
N PHE A 124 0.11 3.98 -20.96
CA PHE A 124 -0.77 3.89 -19.82
C PHE A 124 -1.28 5.28 -19.40
N GLN A 125 -0.40 6.24 -19.24
CA GLN A 125 -0.76 7.61 -18.87
C GLN A 125 -1.66 8.28 -19.90
N ALA A 126 -1.46 7.99 -21.19
CA ALA A 126 -2.30 8.53 -22.26
C ALA A 126 -3.77 8.12 -22.15
N LYS A 127 -4.06 6.92 -21.61
CA LYS A 127 -5.43 6.43 -21.39
C LYS A 127 -6.19 7.23 -20.33
N TRP A 128 -5.48 7.87 -19.40
CA TRP A 128 -6.03 8.51 -18.21
C TRP A 128 -5.92 10.05 -18.24
N LYS A 129 -5.51 10.62 -19.36
CA LYS A 129 -5.27 12.08 -19.51
C LYS A 129 -6.47 12.99 -19.28
N ASN A 130 -7.68 12.47 -19.16
CA ASN A 130 -8.90 13.27 -19.05
C ASN A 130 -9.38 13.49 -17.61
N GLY A 131 -8.47 13.50 -16.64
CA GLY A 131 -8.80 13.83 -15.23
C GLY A 131 -9.41 12.67 -14.44
N THR A 132 -9.43 11.46 -15.00
CA THR A 132 -9.79 10.24 -14.26
C THR A 132 -8.54 9.63 -13.64
N SER A 133 -8.62 9.22 -12.37
CA SER A 133 -7.52 8.51 -11.72
C SER A 133 -7.39 7.10 -12.30
N PRO A 134 -6.16 6.60 -12.54
CA PRO A 134 -5.95 5.21 -12.96
C PRO A 134 -6.56 4.19 -11.99
N ILE A 135 -7.20 3.16 -12.56
CA ILE A 135 -7.79 2.05 -11.82
C ILE A 135 -6.95 0.78 -12.06
N PRO A 136 -6.67 -0.02 -11.01
CA PRO A 136 -6.94 0.24 -9.59
C PRO A 136 -6.05 1.36 -9.02
N HIS A 137 -6.56 2.12 -8.08
CA HIS A 137 -5.73 3.02 -7.28
C HIS A 137 -5.02 2.20 -6.20
N TYR A 138 -3.70 2.28 -6.14
CA TYR A 138 -2.90 1.55 -5.15
C TYR A 138 -2.63 2.42 -3.93
N ILE A 139 -2.95 1.89 -2.75
CA ILE A 139 -2.67 2.52 -1.46
C ILE A 139 -1.61 1.70 -0.76
N PHE A 140 -0.41 2.26 -0.64
CA PHE A 140 0.70 1.66 0.08
C PHE A 140 0.67 2.10 1.54
N LEU A 141 0.57 1.13 2.44
CA LEU A 141 0.64 1.35 3.88
C LEU A 141 1.99 0.89 4.41
N PHE A 142 2.73 1.82 5.00
CA PHE A 142 4.04 1.57 5.58
C PHE A 142 3.99 1.83 7.09
N ALA A 143 4.26 0.80 7.90
CA ALA A 143 4.46 0.97 9.33
C ALA A 143 5.95 0.98 9.73
N SER A 144 6.85 0.58 8.82
CA SER A 144 8.29 0.55 9.02
C SER A 144 9.00 1.71 8.34
N ARG A 145 9.72 2.54 9.12
CA ARG A 145 10.53 3.63 8.57
C ARG A 145 11.61 3.13 7.60
N LYS A 146 12.31 2.06 7.95
CA LYS A 146 13.41 1.51 7.12
C LYS A 146 12.90 1.00 5.78
N LYS A 147 11.78 0.27 5.79
CA LYS A 147 11.15 -0.22 4.56
C LYS A 147 10.60 0.94 3.73
N THR A 148 10.01 1.94 4.38
CA THR A 148 9.54 3.15 3.71
C THR A 148 10.67 3.85 2.96
N GLU A 149 11.83 4.03 3.57
CA GLU A 149 12.99 4.67 2.93
C GLU A 149 13.43 3.92 1.65
N CYS A 150 13.37 2.59 1.65
CA CYS A 150 13.67 1.77 0.46
C CYS A 150 12.66 1.96 -0.68
N PHE A 151 11.40 2.24 -0.36
CA PHE A 151 10.34 2.46 -1.36
C PHE A 151 10.18 3.93 -1.74
N LEU A 152 10.43 4.87 -0.84
CA LEU A 152 10.28 6.30 -1.12
C LEU A 152 11.15 6.77 -2.28
N SER A 153 12.35 6.22 -2.46
CA SER A 153 13.19 6.55 -3.62
C SER A 153 12.54 6.15 -4.95
N MET A 154 11.71 5.13 -4.95
CA MET A 154 10.96 4.66 -6.12
C MET A 154 9.65 5.43 -6.30
N LEU A 155 9.07 5.89 -5.20
CA LEU A 155 7.79 6.60 -5.14
C LEU A 155 7.94 8.12 -5.07
N SER A 156 9.17 8.65 -4.89
CA SER A 156 9.43 10.10 -4.70
C SER A 156 9.03 10.98 -5.88
N GLU A 157 8.84 10.39 -7.05
CA GLU A 157 8.37 11.06 -8.25
C GLU A 157 6.88 10.82 -8.52
N ASN A 158 6.13 10.30 -7.52
CA ASN A 158 4.72 10.01 -7.72
C ASN A 158 3.91 11.28 -7.90
N ASP A 159 3.35 11.39 -9.07
CA ASP A 159 2.24 12.28 -9.33
C ASP A 159 0.95 11.57 -8.86
N PRO A 160 0.03 12.25 -8.14
CA PRO A 160 -1.30 11.70 -7.83
C PRO A 160 -2.04 11.15 -9.06
N ALA A 161 -1.72 11.67 -10.24
CA ALA A 161 -2.23 11.17 -11.52
C ALA A 161 -1.83 9.72 -11.84
N MET A 162 -0.81 9.17 -11.17
CA MET A 162 -0.40 7.77 -11.36
C MET A 162 -1.33 6.74 -10.67
N GLY A 163 -2.27 7.18 -9.86
CA GLY A 163 -3.14 6.29 -9.11
C GLY A 163 -2.40 5.49 -8.03
N ILE A 164 -1.41 6.12 -7.39
CA ILE A 164 -0.65 5.58 -6.27
C ILE A 164 -0.65 6.59 -5.13
N SER A 165 -0.99 6.14 -3.93
CA SER A 165 -0.87 6.92 -2.70
C SER A 165 -0.17 6.12 -1.62
N THR A 166 0.52 6.83 -0.70
CA THR A 166 1.21 6.22 0.44
C THR A 166 0.68 6.79 1.75
N ILE A 167 0.55 5.96 2.76
CA ILE A 167 0.18 6.32 4.13
C ILE A 167 1.19 5.72 5.11
#